data_569787d69359b76d2119fcb41a887b20
#
_entry.id   569787d69359b76d2119fcb41a887b20
#
_cell.length_a   1.000
_cell.length_b   1.000
_cell.length_c   1.000
_cell.angle_alpha   90.00
_cell.angle_beta   90.00
_cell.angle_gamma   90.00
#
_symmetry.space_group_name_H-M   'P 1'
#
loop_
_entity.id
_entity.type
_entity.pdbx_description
1 polymer ?
#
loop_
_entity_poly.entity_id
_entity_poly.type
_entity_poly.pdbx_seq_one_letter_code
_entity_poly.pdbx_strand_id
1 'polypeptide(L)'
;MDWSPVLISMKTASLSIFITFFLGIFAAGVVIRLKNETSKIICDGILTLPLVLPPTVAGFFLLYLFGVKRPVGQFFIDFFGVKIAFSWGATVLAAVVMSFPLMYRSARGAFEQVDPDLTAAARTLGMSEWEIFWKVLFANATPGILSGGVLAFA
;
A
#
# COMPACT_ATOMS: atom_id res chain seq x y z
N MET A 1 -24.78 -22.17 -13.94
CA MET A 1 -23.81 -21.72 -12.93
C MET A 1 -23.50 -20.24 -13.21
N ASP A 2 -23.86 -19.35 -12.28
CA ASP A 2 -23.55 -17.92 -12.46
C ASP A 2 -22.09 -17.66 -12.09
N TRP A 3 -21.28 -17.34 -13.08
CA TRP A 3 -19.87 -16.96 -12.93
C TRP A 3 -19.69 -15.50 -12.46
N SER A 4 -20.79 -14.77 -12.35
CA SER A 4 -20.83 -13.36 -11.98
C SER A 4 -20.06 -13.04 -10.68
N PRO A 5 -20.22 -13.78 -9.55
CA PRO A 5 -19.48 -13.50 -8.32
C PRO A 5 -17.97 -13.69 -8.47
N VAL A 6 -17.55 -14.72 -9.22
CA VAL A 6 -16.12 -14.99 -9.46
C VAL A 6 -15.48 -13.87 -10.28
N LEU A 7 -16.15 -13.41 -11.32
CA LEU A 7 -15.68 -12.31 -12.16
C LEU A 7 -15.57 -10.99 -11.37
N ILE A 8 -16.55 -10.71 -10.52
CA ILE A 8 -16.52 -9.51 -9.66
C ILE A 8 -15.36 -9.59 -8.66
N SER A 9 -15.17 -10.76 -8.03
CA SER A 9 -14.06 -10.96 -7.09
C SER A 9 -12.70 -10.82 -7.77
N MET A 10 -12.51 -11.44 -8.93
CA MET A 10 -11.27 -11.31 -9.70
C MET A 10 -10.99 -9.87 -10.14
N LYS A 11 -12.02 -9.16 -10.60
CA LYS A 11 -11.90 -7.76 -10.99
C LYS A 11 -11.52 -6.88 -9.79
N THR A 12 -12.16 -7.10 -8.64
CA THR A 12 -11.87 -6.38 -7.40
C THR A 12 -10.44 -6.67 -6.94
N ALA A 13 -10.04 -7.94 -6.86
CA ALA A 13 -8.71 -8.34 -6.44
C ALA A 13 -7.62 -7.77 -7.37
N SER A 14 -7.81 -7.88 -8.68
CA SER A 14 -6.83 -7.35 -9.66
C SER A 14 -6.65 -5.85 -9.55
N LEU A 15 -7.74 -5.09 -9.40
CA LEU A 15 -7.65 -3.64 -9.24
C LEU A 15 -7.04 -3.27 -7.89
N SER A 16 -7.44 -3.96 -6.83
CA SER A 16 -6.94 -3.69 -5.48
C SER A 16 -5.46 -3.98 -5.35
N ILE A 17 -4.97 -5.11 -5.90
CA ILE A 17 -3.54 -5.42 -5.85
C ILE A 17 -2.72 -4.42 -6.65
N PHE A 18 -3.21 -3.99 -7.80
CA PHE A 18 -2.52 -2.98 -8.59
C PHE A 18 -2.31 -1.68 -7.79
N ILE A 19 -3.38 -1.18 -7.16
CA ILE A 19 -3.32 0.03 -6.33
C ILE A 19 -2.41 -0.20 -5.12
N THR A 20 -2.60 -1.31 -4.40
CA THR A 20 -1.85 -1.66 -3.20
C THR A 20 -0.36 -1.83 -3.48
N PHE A 21 -0.01 -2.44 -4.62
CA PHE A 21 1.38 -2.65 -5.03
C PHE A 21 2.13 -1.33 -5.16
N PHE A 22 1.60 -0.40 -5.92
CA PHE A 22 2.26 0.90 -6.10
C PHE A 22 2.25 1.75 -4.83
N LEU A 23 1.14 1.78 -4.10
CA LEU A 23 1.05 2.53 -2.83
C LEU A 23 1.99 1.96 -1.76
N GLY A 24 2.06 0.62 -1.64
CA GLY A 24 2.93 -0.05 -0.67
C GLY A 24 4.40 0.21 -0.94
N ILE A 25 4.84 0.08 -2.19
CA ILE A 25 6.23 0.38 -2.59
C ILE A 25 6.55 1.86 -2.35
N PHE A 26 5.66 2.75 -2.76
CA PHE A 26 5.85 4.19 -2.57
C PHE A 26 5.97 4.54 -1.09
N ALA A 27 5.05 4.06 -0.25
CA ALA A 27 5.08 4.30 1.19
C ALA A 27 6.37 3.74 1.83
N ALA A 28 6.77 2.52 1.47
CA ALA A 28 8.01 1.91 1.94
C ALA A 28 9.23 2.75 1.54
N GLY A 29 9.31 3.17 0.28
CA GLY A 29 10.38 4.03 -0.24
C GLY A 29 10.47 5.40 0.45
N VAL A 30 9.32 5.96 0.85
CA VAL A 30 9.29 7.22 1.62
C VAL A 30 9.79 6.99 3.04
N VAL A 31 9.29 5.95 3.73
CA VAL A 31 9.62 5.69 5.13
C VAL A 31 11.10 5.35 5.33
N ILE A 32 11.72 4.55 4.44
CA ILE A 32 13.14 4.24 4.56
C ILE A 32 14.06 5.47 4.40
N ARG A 33 13.60 6.51 3.70
CA ARG A 33 14.35 7.78 3.51
C ARG A 33 14.24 8.73 4.70
N LEU A 34 13.34 8.48 5.65
CA LEU A 34 13.22 9.31 6.84
C LEU A 34 14.51 9.19 7.67
N LYS A 35 15.04 10.33 8.09
CA LYS A 35 16.27 10.39 8.89
C LYS A 35 16.01 10.13 10.38
N ASN A 36 14.81 10.42 10.85
CA ASN A 36 14.44 10.34 12.27
C ASN A 36 13.79 8.98 12.56
N GLU A 37 14.43 8.17 13.42
CA GLU A 37 13.94 6.85 13.82
C GLU A 37 12.55 6.92 14.47
N THR A 38 12.27 7.95 15.27
CA THR A 38 10.95 8.15 15.89
C THR A 38 9.87 8.32 14.82
N SER A 39 10.17 9.09 13.76
CA SER A 39 9.22 9.27 12.64
C SER A 39 8.99 7.98 11.87
N LYS A 40 10.03 7.15 11.69
CA LYS A 40 9.86 5.81 11.07
C LYS A 40 8.92 4.94 11.87
N ILE A 41 9.14 4.85 13.20
CA ILE A 41 8.32 4.03 14.10
C ILE A 41 6.87 4.49 14.08
N ILE A 42 6.62 5.80 14.12
CA ILE A 42 5.26 6.34 14.07
C ILE A 42 4.59 6.04 12.74
N CYS A 43 5.28 6.26 11.62
CA CYS A 43 4.76 5.95 10.29
C CYS A 43 4.44 4.45 10.15
N ASP A 44 5.32 3.57 10.63
CA ASP A 44 5.08 2.13 10.63
C ASP A 44 3.84 1.75 11.44
N GLY A 45 3.71 2.28 12.64
CA GLY A 45 2.54 2.04 13.47
C GLY A 45 1.25 2.42 12.76
N ILE A 46 1.22 3.61 12.15
CA ILE A 46 0.04 4.11 11.43
C ILE A 46 -0.26 3.27 10.18
N LEU A 47 0.76 3.00 9.35
CA LEU A 47 0.60 2.29 8.07
C LEU A 47 0.26 0.79 8.27
N THR A 48 0.66 0.20 9.40
CA THR A 48 0.36 -1.19 9.71
C THR A 48 -0.87 -1.36 10.63
N LEU A 49 -1.47 -0.27 11.07
CA LEU A 49 -2.64 -0.28 11.96
C LEU A 49 -3.81 -1.14 11.43
N PRO A 50 -4.17 -1.11 10.13
CA PRO A 50 -5.24 -1.95 9.61
C PRO A 50 -5.00 -3.45 9.77
N LEU A 51 -3.75 -3.89 9.85
CA LEU A 51 -3.42 -5.32 10.05
C LEU A 51 -3.75 -5.82 11.46
N VAL A 52 -3.71 -4.93 12.45
CA VAL A 52 -3.97 -5.25 13.85
C VAL A 52 -5.47 -5.19 14.17
N LEU A 53 -6.22 -4.39 13.41
CA LEU A 53 -7.65 -4.23 13.61
C LEU A 53 -8.42 -5.46 13.08
N PRO A 54 -9.42 -5.96 13.83
CA PRO A 54 -10.36 -6.93 13.27
C PRO A 54 -11.01 -6.39 11.99
N PRO A 55 -11.22 -7.21 10.96
CA PRO A 55 -11.79 -6.76 9.68
C PRO A 55 -13.13 -6.03 9.81
N THR A 56 -13.94 -6.45 10.78
CA THR A 56 -15.23 -5.80 11.10
C THR A 56 -15.06 -4.37 11.60
N VAL A 57 -14.02 -4.15 12.44
CA VAL A 57 -13.70 -2.83 12.98
C VAL A 57 -13.15 -1.93 11.87
N ALA A 58 -12.25 -2.45 11.03
CA ALA A 58 -11.74 -1.73 9.88
C ALA A 58 -12.86 -1.36 8.90
N GLY A 59 -13.78 -2.29 8.60
CA GLY A 59 -14.97 -2.02 7.79
C GLY A 59 -15.88 -0.94 8.38
N PHE A 60 -16.09 -0.95 9.70
CA PHE A 60 -16.85 0.08 10.39
C PHE A 60 -16.17 1.47 10.26
N PHE A 61 -14.86 1.56 10.44
CA PHE A 61 -14.12 2.80 10.27
C PHE A 61 -14.20 3.32 8.83
N LEU A 62 -14.08 2.44 7.83
CA LEU A 62 -14.25 2.83 6.44
C LEU A 62 -15.67 3.37 6.17
N LEU A 63 -16.70 2.70 6.70
CA LEU A 63 -18.06 3.17 6.58
C LEU A 63 -18.28 4.49 7.31
N TYR A 64 -17.65 4.66 8.47
CA TYR A 64 -17.71 5.91 9.24
C TYR A 64 -17.04 7.07 8.51
N LEU A 65 -15.93 6.84 7.80
CA LEU A 65 -15.23 7.89 7.05
C LEU A 65 -15.92 8.21 5.71
N PHE A 66 -16.28 7.19 4.94
CA PHE A 66 -16.79 7.32 3.57
C PHE A 66 -18.31 7.23 3.46
N GLY A 67 -19.02 7.16 4.58
CA GLY A 67 -20.48 7.14 4.60
C GLY A 67 -21.09 8.39 3.95
N VAL A 68 -22.24 8.23 3.30
CA VAL A 68 -22.93 9.27 2.50
C VAL A 68 -23.17 10.59 3.28
N LYS A 69 -23.37 10.49 4.59
CA LYS A 69 -23.63 11.66 5.48
C LYS A 69 -22.35 12.16 6.19
N ARG A 70 -21.16 11.67 5.81
CA ARG A 70 -19.89 12.03 6.44
C ARG A 70 -19.09 13.00 5.56
N PRO A 71 -18.23 13.84 6.16
CA PRO A 71 -17.52 14.89 5.42
C PRO A 71 -16.74 14.38 4.22
N VAL A 72 -16.04 13.24 4.38
CA VAL A 72 -15.25 12.63 3.30
C VAL A 72 -16.19 12.05 2.22
N GLY A 73 -17.23 11.33 2.61
CA GLY A 73 -18.22 10.78 1.67
C GLY A 73 -18.95 11.87 0.90
N GLN A 74 -19.35 12.96 1.57
CA GLN A 74 -19.98 14.12 0.92
C GLN A 74 -19.03 14.80 -0.06
N PHE A 75 -17.76 15.00 0.31
CA PHE A 75 -16.76 15.57 -0.59
C PHE A 75 -16.65 14.78 -1.90
N PHE A 76 -16.63 13.43 -1.83
CA PHE A 76 -16.61 12.59 -3.04
C PHE A 76 -17.89 12.66 -3.85
N ILE A 77 -19.05 12.81 -3.21
CA ILE A 77 -20.34 12.98 -3.90
C ILE A 77 -20.40 14.35 -4.59
N ASP A 78 -19.99 15.41 -3.91
CA ASP A 78 -20.10 16.78 -4.42
C ASP A 78 -19.07 17.06 -5.52
N PHE A 79 -17.86 16.50 -5.41
CA PHE A 79 -16.77 16.77 -6.36
C PHE A 79 -16.71 15.79 -7.53
N PHE A 80 -17.02 14.52 -7.31
CA PHE A 80 -16.92 13.46 -8.31
C PHE A 80 -18.28 12.85 -8.69
N GLY A 81 -19.35 13.20 -8.00
CA GLY A 81 -20.69 12.63 -8.24
C GLY A 81 -20.79 11.14 -7.88
N VAL A 82 -19.81 10.58 -7.16
CA VAL A 82 -19.70 9.14 -6.90
C VAL A 82 -19.99 8.84 -5.43
N LYS A 83 -20.99 7.96 -5.20
CA LYS A 83 -21.25 7.38 -3.87
C LYS A 83 -20.28 6.22 -3.65
N ILE A 84 -19.33 6.39 -2.73
CA ILE A 84 -18.38 5.31 -2.38
C ILE A 84 -19.08 4.25 -1.53
N ALA A 85 -19.79 4.65 -0.47
CA ALA A 85 -20.48 3.70 0.42
C ALA A 85 -21.49 2.84 -0.35
N PHE A 86 -21.45 1.53 -0.08
CA PHE A 86 -22.32 0.51 -0.72
C PHE A 86 -22.17 0.39 -2.25
N SER A 87 -21.00 0.77 -2.79
CA SER A 87 -20.66 0.59 -4.21
C SER A 87 -19.56 -0.45 -4.38
N TRP A 88 -19.35 -0.92 -5.62
CA TRP A 88 -18.19 -1.75 -5.96
C TRP A 88 -16.86 -1.05 -5.59
N GLY A 89 -16.80 0.26 -5.71
CA GLY A 89 -15.65 1.06 -5.29
C GLY A 89 -15.34 0.93 -3.80
N ALA A 90 -16.35 0.79 -2.93
CA ALA A 90 -16.13 0.52 -1.51
C ALA A 90 -15.45 -0.83 -1.27
N THR A 91 -15.81 -1.85 -2.04
CA THR A 91 -15.19 -3.19 -1.95
C THR A 91 -13.71 -3.13 -2.34
N VAL A 92 -13.40 -2.42 -3.43
CA VAL A 92 -12.00 -2.18 -3.86
C VAL A 92 -11.22 -1.41 -2.78
N LEU A 93 -11.80 -0.33 -2.23
CA LEU A 93 -11.17 0.46 -1.18
C LEU A 93 -10.89 -0.37 0.07
N ALA A 94 -11.86 -1.19 0.51
CA ALA A 94 -11.69 -2.07 1.65
C ALA A 94 -10.57 -3.10 1.40
N ALA A 95 -10.56 -3.72 0.22
CA ALA A 95 -9.51 -4.65 -0.17
C ALA A 95 -8.12 -3.99 -0.18
N VAL A 96 -8.00 -2.77 -0.73
CA VAL A 96 -6.75 -1.99 -0.71
C VAL A 96 -6.30 -1.72 0.73
N VAL A 97 -7.17 -1.22 1.59
CA VAL A 97 -6.83 -0.88 2.98
C VAL A 97 -6.37 -2.09 3.77
N MET A 98 -6.99 -3.27 3.53
CA MET A 98 -6.63 -4.50 4.24
C MET A 98 -5.35 -5.15 3.70
N SER A 99 -5.10 -5.10 2.40
CA SER A 99 -3.90 -5.68 1.78
C SER A 99 -2.67 -4.75 1.84
N PHE A 100 -2.89 -3.45 1.96
CA PHE A 100 -1.82 -2.43 1.96
C PHE A 100 -0.73 -2.69 3.01
N PRO A 101 -1.03 -3.01 4.29
CA PRO A 101 0.01 -3.24 5.30
C PRO A 101 0.93 -4.41 4.96
N LEU A 102 0.39 -5.47 4.34
CA LEU A 102 1.19 -6.64 3.92
C LEU A 102 2.18 -6.25 2.83
N MET A 103 1.70 -5.55 1.80
CA MET A 103 2.56 -5.07 0.71
C MET A 103 3.61 -4.07 1.22
N TYR A 104 3.20 -3.12 2.05
CA TYR A 104 4.08 -2.13 2.67
C TYR A 104 5.22 -2.79 3.46
N ARG A 105 4.89 -3.72 4.37
CA ARG A 105 5.89 -4.42 5.20
C ARG A 105 6.85 -5.27 4.37
N SER A 106 6.33 -5.97 3.36
CA SER A 106 7.17 -6.77 2.45
C SER A 106 8.11 -5.90 1.63
N ALA A 107 7.61 -4.80 1.07
CA ALA A 107 8.44 -3.87 0.31
C ALA A 107 9.49 -3.21 1.21
N ARG A 108 9.10 -2.78 2.42
CA ARG A 108 10.03 -2.19 3.37
C ARG A 108 11.12 -3.19 3.78
N GLY A 109 10.74 -4.40 4.18
CA GLY A 109 11.70 -5.45 4.54
C GLY A 109 12.64 -5.81 3.39
N ALA A 110 12.13 -5.81 2.15
CA ALA A 110 12.96 -6.03 0.97
C ALA A 110 13.99 -4.90 0.75
N PHE A 111 13.61 -3.65 0.97
CA PHE A 111 14.54 -2.52 0.90
C PHE A 111 15.59 -2.56 2.03
N GLU A 112 15.20 -2.92 3.25
CA GLU A 112 16.10 -3.00 4.40
C GLU A 112 17.12 -4.15 4.30
N GLN A 113 16.82 -5.17 3.50
CA GLN A 113 17.73 -6.30 3.25
C GLN A 113 18.81 -5.99 2.20
N VAL A 114 18.68 -4.90 1.46
CA VAL A 114 19.71 -4.50 0.50
C VAL A 114 20.96 -4.05 1.26
N ASP A 115 22.11 -4.63 0.89
CA ASP A 115 23.38 -4.33 1.53
C ASP A 115 23.70 -2.82 1.46
N PRO A 116 23.92 -2.16 2.62
CA PRO A 116 24.30 -0.75 2.68
C PRO A 116 25.57 -0.41 1.88
N ASP A 117 26.49 -1.36 1.74
CA ASP A 117 27.73 -1.17 0.99
C ASP A 117 27.47 -0.95 -0.50
N LEU A 118 26.40 -1.54 -1.07
CA LEU A 118 26.00 -1.28 -2.45
C LEU A 118 25.58 0.17 -2.66
N THR A 119 24.85 0.73 -1.71
CA THR A 119 24.42 2.12 -1.79
C THR A 119 25.57 3.09 -1.54
N ALA A 120 26.50 2.74 -0.64
CA ALA A 120 27.71 3.50 -0.40
C ALA A 120 28.65 3.52 -1.62
N ALA A 121 28.88 2.35 -2.25
CA ALA A 121 29.66 2.25 -3.48
C ALA A 121 29.03 3.07 -4.62
N ALA A 122 27.71 3.04 -4.78
CA ALA A 122 27.02 3.84 -5.79
C ALA A 122 27.20 5.36 -5.56
N ARG A 123 27.21 5.81 -4.30
CA ARG A 123 27.52 7.21 -3.96
C ARG A 123 28.95 7.60 -4.33
N THR A 124 29.93 6.72 -4.10
CA THR A 124 31.35 6.98 -4.48
C THR A 124 31.51 7.07 -6.00
N LEU A 125 30.65 6.40 -6.76
CA LEU A 125 30.58 6.50 -8.23
C LEU A 125 29.86 7.77 -8.73
N GLY A 126 29.42 8.65 -7.82
CA GLY A 126 28.76 9.91 -8.18
C GLY A 126 27.29 9.78 -8.58
N MET A 127 26.64 8.66 -8.29
CA MET A 127 25.22 8.48 -8.57
C MET A 127 24.36 9.36 -7.65
N SER A 128 23.32 9.96 -8.22
CA SER A 128 22.33 10.70 -7.44
C SER A 128 21.48 9.78 -6.56
N GLU A 129 20.91 10.28 -5.45
CA GLU A 129 20.05 9.49 -4.56
C GLU A 129 18.83 8.91 -5.29
N TRP A 130 18.35 9.56 -6.34
CA TRP A 130 17.27 9.05 -7.20
C TRP A 130 17.73 7.84 -8.03
N GLU A 131 18.92 7.91 -8.61
CA GLU A 131 19.49 6.79 -9.37
C GLU A 131 19.81 5.61 -8.46
N ILE A 132 20.37 5.85 -7.27
CA ILE A 132 20.63 4.83 -6.26
C ILE A 132 19.33 4.12 -5.88
N PHE A 133 18.26 4.87 -5.67
CA PHE A 133 16.97 4.27 -5.34
C PHE A 133 16.47 3.32 -6.44
N TRP A 134 16.46 3.75 -7.70
CA TRP A 134 15.90 2.96 -8.78
C TRP A 134 16.83 1.86 -9.30
N LYS A 135 18.13 2.16 -9.47
CA LYS A 135 19.08 1.25 -10.07
C LYS A 135 19.70 0.26 -9.08
N VAL A 136 19.82 0.65 -7.81
CA VAL A 136 20.46 -0.19 -6.79
C VAL A 136 19.42 -0.75 -5.83
N LEU A 137 18.72 0.11 -5.10
CA LEU A 137 17.83 -0.32 -4.03
C LEU A 137 16.62 -1.09 -4.57
N PHE A 138 15.90 -0.52 -5.50
CA PHE A 138 14.70 -1.13 -6.09
C PHE A 138 15.04 -2.40 -6.87
N ALA A 139 16.11 -2.39 -7.67
CA ALA A 139 16.51 -3.54 -8.46
C ALA A 139 16.85 -4.76 -7.56
N ASN A 140 17.59 -4.53 -6.47
CA ASN A 140 17.94 -5.62 -5.53
C ASN A 140 16.76 -6.04 -4.64
N ALA A 141 15.84 -5.14 -4.33
CA ALA A 141 14.65 -5.44 -3.54
C ALA A 141 13.51 -6.11 -4.34
N THR A 142 13.59 -6.13 -5.67
CA THR A 142 12.52 -6.64 -6.55
C THR A 142 12.00 -8.03 -6.17
N PRO A 143 12.82 -9.05 -5.84
CA PRO A 143 12.32 -10.38 -5.47
C PRO A 143 11.43 -10.33 -4.22
N GLY A 144 11.83 -9.57 -3.20
CA GLY A 144 11.04 -9.40 -1.97
C GLY A 144 9.76 -8.59 -2.20
N ILE A 145 9.81 -7.59 -3.06
CA ILE A 145 8.64 -6.78 -3.47
C ILE A 145 7.62 -7.66 -4.19
N LEU A 146 8.06 -8.52 -5.12
CA LEU A 146 7.18 -9.44 -5.84
C LEU A 146 6.54 -10.45 -4.89
N SER A 147 7.30 -11.02 -3.96
CA SER A 147 6.75 -11.88 -2.89
C SER A 147 5.67 -11.18 -2.10
N GLY A 148 5.88 -9.91 -1.74
CA GLY A 148 4.89 -9.08 -1.07
C GLY A 148 3.63 -8.87 -1.88
N GLY A 149 3.76 -8.69 -3.20
CA GLY A 149 2.63 -8.60 -4.12
C GLY A 149 1.78 -9.87 -4.13
N VAL A 150 2.42 -11.03 -4.15
CA VAL A 150 1.70 -12.33 -4.07
C VAL A 150 0.94 -12.47 -2.75
N LEU A 151 1.60 -12.13 -1.62
CA LEU A 151 0.97 -12.18 -0.28
C LEU A 151 -0.20 -11.20 -0.14
N ALA A 152 -0.10 -10.04 -0.74
CA ALA A 152 -1.15 -9.03 -0.68
C ALA A 152 -2.35 -9.36 -1.61
N PHE A 153 -2.14 -10.22 -2.59
CA PHE A 153 -3.19 -10.72 -3.49
C PHE A 153 -3.98 -11.87 -2.88
N ALA A 154 -3.34 -12.72 -2.07
CA ALA A 154 -3.96 -13.89 -1.44
C ALA A 154 -4.97 -13.48 -0.36
#